data_b4097ef6fc000a9318a19f75fc192746
#
_entry.id   b4097ef6fc000a9318a19f75fc192746
#
_cell.length_a   1.000
_cell.length_b   1.000
_cell.length_c   1.000
_cell.angle_alpha   90.00
_cell.angle_beta   90.00
_cell.angle_gamma   90.00
#
_symmetry.space_group_name_H-M   'P 1'
#
loop_
_entity.id
_entity.type
_entity.pdbx_description
1 polymer ?
#
loop_
_entity_poly.entity_id
_entity_poly.type
_entity_poly.pdbx_seq_one_letter_code
_entity_poly.pdbx_strand_id
1 'polypeptide(L)'
;EQSGDINRGVEREDPYNQGAGDQGMMFGYATNETENYMPLALDLSHSLLWELAEIRKNENDLMPYLRPDAKSQVTIEYDDNGKPLRIDTIVVSTQHDEFITAKGITQEEADLAMQKKIAEDVKSILIPRVKAQYPAHVQALFNDDIIYHVNPTGKFVIGGPHGDTGLTDRK
;
A
#
# COMPACT_ATOMS: atom_id res chain seq x y z
N GLU A 1 -12.65 20.30 -21.20
CA GLU A 1 -13.01 21.51 -21.95
C GLU A 1 -14.11 22.24 -21.19
N GLN A 2 -13.97 23.56 -20.98
CA GLN A 2 -14.95 24.38 -20.26
C GLN A 2 -15.68 25.29 -21.22
N SER A 3 -16.95 25.61 -20.93
CA SER A 3 -17.67 26.64 -21.66
C SER A 3 -17.06 28.01 -21.41
N GLY A 4 -17.22 28.96 -22.36
CA GLY A 4 -16.75 30.35 -22.22
C GLY A 4 -17.38 31.06 -21.03
N ASP A 5 -18.57 30.66 -20.61
CA ASP A 5 -19.26 31.25 -19.45
C ASP A 5 -18.62 30.87 -18.13
N ILE A 6 -18.20 29.61 -17.99
CA ILE A 6 -17.45 29.14 -16.80
C ILE A 6 -16.04 29.72 -16.81
N ASN A 7 -15.41 29.78 -17.99
CA ASN A 7 -14.03 30.25 -18.13
C ASN A 7 -13.83 31.72 -17.70
N ARG A 8 -14.86 32.57 -17.81
CA ARG A 8 -14.83 33.94 -17.28
C ARG A 8 -14.55 34.02 -15.77
N GLY A 9 -14.91 32.99 -15.01
CA GLY A 9 -14.63 32.89 -13.58
C GLY A 9 -13.26 32.32 -13.27
N VAL A 10 -12.63 31.63 -14.23
CA VAL A 10 -11.36 30.89 -14.07
C VAL A 10 -10.18 31.74 -14.49
N GLU A 11 -10.16 32.23 -15.74
CA GLU A 11 -9.06 33.02 -16.26
C GLU A 11 -9.05 34.43 -15.70
N ARG A 12 -7.93 34.82 -15.13
CA ARG A 12 -7.65 36.18 -14.65
C ARG A 12 -6.31 36.65 -15.13
N GLU A 13 -6.09 37.98 -15.17
CA GLU A 13 -4.85 38.58 -15.62
C GLU A 13 -3.63 38.14 -14.80
N ASP A 14 -3.80 37.92 -13.49
CA ASP A 14 -2.75 37.42 -12.61
C ASP A 14 -2.68 35.90 -12.63
N PRO A 15 -1.58 35.30 -13.16
CA PRO A 15 -1.43 33.85 -13.22
C PRO A 15 -1.40 33.15 -11.85
N TYR A 16 -1.10 33.90 -10.77
CA TYR A 16 -1.11 33.36 -9.40
C TYR A 16 -2.47 33.51 -8.70
N ASN A 17 -3.41 34.18 -9.32
CA ASN A 17 -4.75 34.43 -8.76
C ASN A 17 -5.86 33.92 -9.70
N GLN A 18 -5.69 32.72 -10.23
CA GLN A 18 -6.70 32.09 -11.08
C GLN A 18 -7.93 31.69 -10.27
N GLY A 19 -9.10 31.72 -10.90
CA GLY A 19 -10.34 31.24 -10.30
C GLY A 19 -10.52 29.72 -10.44
N ALA A 20 -11.57 29.20 -9.82
CA ALA A 20 -11.97 27.81 -9.93
C ALA A 20 -13.21 27.65 -10.82
N GLY A 21 -13.22 26.60 -11.64
CA GLY A 21 -14.36 26.29 -12.52
C GLY A 21 -15.55 25.63 -11.81
N ASP A 22 -15.40 25.31 -10.53
CA ASP A 22 -16.44 24.71 -9.70
C ASP A 22 -16.22 24.99 -8.23
N GLN A 23 -17.20 24.71 -7.41
CA GLN A 23 -17.10 24.72 -5.94
C GLN A 23 -16.24 23.56 -5.47
N GLY A 24 -15.50 23.74 -4.39
CA GLY A 24 -14.71 22.70 -3.78
C GLY A 24 -14.49 22.92 -2.30
N MET A 25 -14.38 21.82 -1.56
CA MET A 25 -13.91 21.80 -0.19
C MET A 25 -12.68 20.92 -0.14
N MET A 26 -11.60 21.45 0.43
CA MET A 26 -10.31 20.75 0.48
C MET A 26 -9.86 20.64 1.92
N PHE A 27 -9.28 19.49 2.25
CA PHE A 27 -8.69 19.23 3.54
C PHE A 27 -7.20 18.96 3.36
N GLY A 28 -6.41 19.49 4.24
CA GLY A 28 -4.98 19.21 4.31
C GLY A 28 -4.63 18.71 5.71
N TYR A 29 -3.73 17.72 5.76
CA TYR A 29 -3.20 17.21 7.02
C TYR A 29 -1.71 16.95 6.86
N ALA A 30 -0.93 17.33 7.87
CA ALA A 30 0.49 17.06 7.96
C ALA A 30 0.87 16.76 9.41
N THR A 31 1.84 15.89 9.61
CA THR A 31 2.35 15.52 10.93
C THR A 31 3.88 15.48 10.89
N ASN A 32 4.52 15.59 12.04
CA ASN A 32 5.98 15.49 12.15
C ASN A 32 6.48 14.09 12.53
N GLU A 33 5.65 13.07 12.31
CA GLU A 33 6.02 11.68 12.56
C GLU A 33 7.08 11.15 11.57
N THR A 34 7.13 11.73 10.37
CA THR A 34 8.06 11.39 9.30
C THR A 34 8.72 12.67 8.74
N GLU A 35 9.87 12.53 8.10
CA GLU A 35 10.61 13.65 7.51
C GLU A 35 9.86 14.35 6.37
N ASN A 36 8.97 13.62 5.68
CA ASN A 36 8.14 14.13 4.59
C ASN A 36 6.76 14.62 5.07
N TYR A 37 6.57 14.76 6.37
CA TYR A 37 5.33 15.21 7.00
C TYR A 37 4.09 14.34 6.74
N MET A 38 4.30 13.10 6.35
CA MET A 38 3.23 12.11 6.17
C MET A 38 2.93 11.40 7.48
N PRO A 39 1.66 10.98 7.71
CA PRO A 39 1.33 10.07 8.81
C PRO A 39 2.15 8.78 8.72
N LEU A 40 2.73 8.35 9.83
CA LEU A 40 3.62 7.17 9.87
C LEU A 40 2.96 5.90 9.32
N ALA A 41 1.68 5.68 9.62
CA ALA A 41 0.95 4.52 9.12
C ALA A 41 0.86 4.50 7.58
N LEU A 42 0.63 5.67 6.97
CA LEU A 42 0.57 5.81 5.52
C LEU A 42 1.95 5.66 4.89
N ASP A 43 2.96 6.26 5.47
CA ASP A 43 4.34 6.19 5.00
C ASP A 43 4.86 4.74 5.03
N LEU A 44 4.65 4.01 6.14
CA LEU A 44 4.97 2.59 6.24
C LEU A 44 4.23 1.73 5.20
N SER A 45 2.94 2.02 4.97
CA SER A 45 2.17 1.27 3.96
C SER A 45 2.71 1.50 2.55
N HIS A 46 3.09 2.72 2.20
CA HIS A 46 3.74 3.03 0.92
C HIS A 46 5.11 2.34 0.81
N SER A 47 5.92 2.35 1.86
CA SER A 47 7.23 1.70 1.88
C SER A 47 7.15 0.20 1.67
N LEU A 48 6.12 -0.47 2.21
CA LEU A 48 5.86 -1.89 1.94
C LEU A 48 5.63 -2.16 0.44
N LEU A 49 4.81 -1.34 -0.22
CA LEU A 49 4.52 -1.51 -1.65
C LEU A 49 5.71 -1.12 -2.53
N TRP A 50 6.45 -0.10 -2.14
CA TRP A 50 7.66 0.31 -2.84
C TRP A 50 8.70 -0.82 -2.81
N GLU A 51 8.95 -1.40 -1.63
CA GLU A 51 9.91 -2.50 -1.47
C GLU A 51 9.46 -3.76 -2.22
N LEU A 52 8.18 -4.10 -2.22
CA LEU A 52 7.64 -5.17 -3.06
C LEU A 52 7.91 -4.94 -4.55
N ALA A 53 7.76 -3.69 -5.01
CA ALA A 53 8.05 -3.34 -6.40
C ALA A 53 9.54 -3.44 -6.72
N GLU A 54 10.43 -3.05 -5.80
CA GLU A 54 11.88 -3.21 -5.94
C GLU A 54 12.27 -4.68 -6.03
N ILE A 55 11.80 -5.52 -5.12
CA ILE A 55 12.04 -6.97 -5.16
C ILE A 55 11.58 -7.54 -6.51
N ARG A 56 10.37 -7.23 -6.93
CA ARG A 56 9.81 -7.73 -8.19
C ARG A 56 10.59 -7.31 -9.42
N LYS A 57 11.10 -6.07 -9.48
CA LYS A 57 11.77 -5.50 -10.65
C LYS A 57 13.26 -5.82 -10.69
N ASN A 58 13.92 -5.72 -9.56
CA ASN A 58 15.38 -5.68 -9.50
C ASN A 58 15.99 -6.91 -8.79
N GLU A 59 15.22 -7.61 -7.95
CA GLU A 59 15.68 -8.75 -7.15
C GLU A 59 14.69 -9.92 -7.23
N ASN A 60 14.18 -10.19 -8.43
CA ASN A 60 13.09 -11.15 -8.67
C ASN A 60 13.39 -12.57 -8.15
N ASP A 61 14.65 -12.95 -7.98
CA ASP A 61 15.04 -14.26 -7.44
C ASP A 61 14.58 -14.47 -5.99
N LEU A 62 14.35 -13.39 -5.23
CA LEU A 62 13.90 -13.47 -3.85
C LEU A 62 12.44 -13.90 -3.72
N MET A 63 11.58 -13.35 -4.58
CA MET A 63 10.13 -13.62 -4.60
C MET A 63 9.64 -13.67 -6.06
N PRO A 64 10.00 -14.70 -6.84
CA PRO A 64 9.83 -14.72 -8.30
C PRO A 64 8.37 -14.75 -8.77
N TYR A 65 7.48 -15.10 -7.89
CA TYR A 65 6.04 -15.17 -8.14
C TYR A 65 5.31 -13.81 -8.06
N LEU A 66 5.96 -12.73 -7.62
CA LEU A 66 5.32 -11.42 -7.45
C LEU A 66 4.83 -10.84 -8.77
N ARG A 67 3.64 -10.23 -8.73
CA ARG A 67 3.03 -9.47 -9.83
C ARG A 67 2.65 -8.06 -9.39
N PRO A 68 2.37 -7.13 -10.33
CA PRO A 68 2.33 -5.69 -10.04
C PRO A 68 1.24 -5.22 -9.08
N ASP A 69 0.08 -5.88 -9.07
CA ASP A 69 -1.05 -5.42 -8.24
C ASP A 69 -0.81 -5.79 -6.78
N ALA A 70 -0.79 -4.79 -5.93
CA ALA A 70 -0.62 -4.99 -4.49
C ALA A 70 -1.32 -3.89 -3.69
N LYS A 71 -1.75 -4.25 -2.49
CA LYS A 71 -2.36 -3.37 -1.50
C LYS A 71 -1.70 -3.58 -0.15
N SER A 72 -1.59 -2.52 0.64
CA SER A 72 -1.09 -2.61 2.01
C SER A 72 -1.89 -1.70 2.94
N GLN A 73 -1.90 -2.07 4.20
CA GLN A 73 -2.45 -1.27 5.28
C GLN A 73 -1.59 -1.49 6.53
N VAL A 74 -1.34 -0.41 7.27
CA VAL A 74 -0.65 -0.46 8.57
C VAL A 74 -1.55 0.19 9.61
N THR A 75 -1.75 -0.50 10.72
CA THR A 75 -2.47 0.03 11.89
C THR A 75 -1.45 0.27 13.01
N ILE A 76 -1.46 1.49 13.56
CA ILE A 76 -0.57 1.89 14.65
C ILE A 76 -1.42 2.26 15.86
N GLU A 77 -1.01 1.79 17.02
CA GLU A 77 -1.55 2.23 18.30
C GLU A 77 -0.82 3.49 18.77
N TYR A 78 -1.59 4.48 19.20
CA TYR A 78 -1.09 5.76 19.71
C TYR A 78 -1.51 5.96 21.16
N ASP A 79 -0.70 6.71 21.92
CA ASP A 79 -1.10 7.20 23.23
C ASP A 79 -2.05 8.41 23.13
N ASP A 80 -2.56 8.87 24.29
CA ASP A 80 -3.47 10.02 24.37
C ASP A 80 -2.82 11.35 23.90
N ASN A 81 -1.50 11.39 23.73
CA ASN A 81 -0.75 12.55 23.24
C ASN A 81 -0.43 12.43 21.73
N GLY A 82 -0.92 11.39 21.07
CA GLY A 82 -0.67 11.14 19.66
C GLY A 82 0.74 10.59 19.36
N LYS A 83 1.43 10.01 20.36
CA LYS A 83 2.72 9.36 20.14
C LYS A 83 2.50 7.89 19.75
N PRO A 84 3.13 7.42 18.67
CA PRO A 84 3.03 6.00 18.28
C PRO A 84 3.68 5.09 19.34
N LEU A 85 2.95 4.05 19.75
CA LEU A 85 3.36 3.08 20.77
C LEU A 85 3.86 1.78 20.14
N ARG A 86 3.11 1.24 19.16
CA ARG A 86 3.45 0.01 18.44
C ARG A 86 2.69 -0.09 17.12
N ILE A 87 3.23 -0.86 16.22
CA ILE A 87 2.48 -1.35 15.07
C ILE A 87 1.61 -2.52 15.56
N ASP A 88 0.30 -2.39 15.39
CA ASP A 88 -0.67 -3.41 15.78
C ASP A 88 -0.86 -4.45 14.67
N THR A 89 -1.19 -3.98 13.47
CA THR A 89 -1.53 -4.86 12.35
C THR A 89 -0.87 -4.38 11.05
N ILE A 90 -0.38 -5.33 10.27
CA ILE A 90 0.08 -5.12 8.90
C ILE A 90 -0.70 -6.05 7.97
N VAL A 91 -1.36 -5.45 6.98
CA VAL A 91 -2.03 -6.17 5.89
C VAL A 91 -1.23 -5.99 4.61
N VAL A 92 -0.93 -7.07 3.91
CA VAL A 92 -0.33 -7.06 2.58
C VAL A 92 -1.10 -8.02 1.68
N SER A 93 -1.66 -7.50 0.60
CA SER A 93 -2.24 -8.33 -0.46
C SER A 93 -1.44 -8.09 -1.73
N THR A 94 -0.88 -9.14 -2.31
CA THR A 94 -0.08 -9.05 -3.53
C THR A 94 -0.54 -10.06 -4.55
N GLN A 95 -0.66 -9.61 -5.79
CA GLN A 95 -0.85 -10.48 -6.94
C GLN A 95 0.38 -11.37 -7.12
N HIS A 96 0.15 -12.63 -7.46
CA HIS A 96 1.20 -13.61 -7.65
C HIS A 96 0.86 -14.59 -8.78
N ASP A 97 1.88 -15.25 -9.32
CA ASP A 97 1.68 -16.38 -10.23
C ASP A 97 1.12 -17.59 -9.50
N GLU A 98 0.55 -18.51 -10.24
CA GLU A 98 0.20 -19.85 -9.77
C GLU A 98 1.46 -20.73 -9.78
N PHE A 99 2.30 -20.59 -8.74
CA PHE A 99 3.64 -21.20 -8.66
C PHE A 99 3.65 -22.58 -7.98
N ILE A 100 2.55 -22.97 -7.33
CA ILE A 100 2.35 -24.34 -6.83
C ILE A 100 1.15 -24.93 -7.56
N THR A 101 1.38 -26.00 -8.32
CA THR A 101 0.33 -26.68 -9.09
C THR A 101 -0.20 -27.89 -8.35
N ALA A 102 -1.47 -28.20 -8.54
CA ALA A 102 -2.17 -29.34 -7.92
C ALA A 102 -1.75 -30.71 -8.48
N LYS A 103 -0.43 -30.98 -8.53
CA LYS A 103 0.11 -32.28 -8.94
C LYS A 103 0.21 -33.21 -7.72
N GLY A 104 -0.78 -34.09 -7.57
CA GLY A 104 -0.82 -35.03 -6.44
C GLY A 104 -1.41 -34.48 -5.14
N ILE A 105 -1.91 -33.24 -5.15
CA ILE A 105 -2.64 -32.56 -4.06
C ILE A 105 -3.90 -31.91 -4.64
N THR A 106 -4.80 -31.49 -3.78
CA THR A 106 -5.99 -30.72 -4.19
C THR A 106 -5.62 -29.28 -4.55
N GLN A 107 -6.48 -28.59 -5.31
CA GLN A 107 -6.28 -27.17 -5.62
C GLN A 107 -6.28 -26.31 -4.35
N GLU A 108 -7.13 -26.64 -3.38
CA GLU A 108 -7.19 -25.93 -2.09
C GLU A 108 -5.88 -26.06 -1.31
N GLU A 109 -5.28 -27.26 -1.29
CA GLU A 109 -3.97 -27.47 -0.65
C GLU A 109 -2.85 -26.71 -1.37
N ALA A 110 -2.87 -26.63 -2.70
CA ALA A 110 -1.92 -25.83 -3.46
C ALA A 110 -2.08 -24.32 -3.17
N ASP A 111 -3.31 -23.84 -3.14
CA ASP A 111 -3.62 -22.41 -2.85
C ASP A 111 -3.19 -22.03 -1.42
N LEU A 112 -3.44 -22.87 -0.42
CA LEU A 112 -2.98 -22.68 0.95
C LEU A 112 -1.44 -22.71 1.06
N ALA A 113 -0.79 -23.59 0.34
CA ALA A 113 0.68 -23.68 0.31
C ALA A 113 1.30 -22.43 -0.30
N MET A 114 0.72 -21.87 -1.37
CA MET A 114 1.14 -20.59 -1.96
C MET A 114 0.95 -19.43 -0.97
N GLN A 115 -0.21 -19.33 -0.35
CA GLN A 115 -0.50 -18.29 0.65
C GLN A 115 0.48 -18.35 1.82
N LYS A 116 0.75 -19.55 2.34
CA LYS A 116 1.72 -19.76 3.42
C LYS A 116 3.13 -19.30 3.03
N LYS A 117 3.58 -19.69 1.82
CA LYS A 117 4.90 -19.28 1.31
C LYS A 117 4.99 -17.76 1.18
N ILE A 118 3.96 -17.11 0.61
CA ILE A 118 3.92 -15.64 0.49
C ILE A 118 3.98 -14.99 1.88
N ALA A 119 3.22 -15.51 2.85
CA ALA A 119 3.22 -14.98 4.21
C ALA A 119 4.59 -15.14 4.91
N GLU A 120 5.27 -16.24 4.70
CA GLU A 120 6.63 -16.47 5.20
C GLU A 120 7.63 -15.49 4.59
N ASP A 121 7.59 -15.29 3.27
CA ASP A 121 8.49 -14.37 2.57
C ASP A 121 8.21 -12.90 2.91
N VAL A 122 6.95 -12.51 3.06
CA VAL A 122 6.61 -11.17 3.54
C VAL A 122 7.24 -10.92 4.91
N LYS A 123 7.12 -11.87 5.84
CA LYS A 123 7.66 -11.72 7.21
C LYS A 123 9.19 -11.78 7.25
N SER A 124 9.82 -12.62 6.45
CA SER A 124 11.26 -12.88 6.51
C SER A 124 12.10 -12.02 5.57
N ILE A 125 11.50 -11.51 4.48
CA ILE A 125 12.21 -10.71 3.47
C ILE A 125 11.70 -9.26 3.48
N LEU A 126 10.40 -9.05 3.21
CA LEU A 126 9.85 -7.70 3.05
C LEU A 126 9.92 -6.87 4.33
N ILE A 127 9.39 -7.38 5.43
CA ILE A 127 9.30 -6.63 6.70
C ILE A 127 10.67 -6.19 7.22
N PRO A 128 11.71 -7.05 7.30
CA PRO A 128 13.04 -6.62 7.74
C PRO A 128 13.67 -5.54 6.86
N ARG A 129 13.46 -5.60 5.54
CA ARG A 129 13.98 -4.61 4.59
C ARG A 129 13.30 -3.26 4.78
N VAL A 130 11.98 -3.24 4.93
CA VAL A 130 11.24 -2.00 5.22
C VAL A 130 11.65 -1.44 6.59
N LYS A 131 11.69 -2.27 7.64
CA LYS A 131 12.13 -1.86 8.98
C LYS A 131 13.51 -1.19 8.96
N ALA A 132 14.45 -1.71 8.18
CA ALA A 132 15.81 -1.18 8.09
C ALA A 132 15.90 0.23 7.46
N GLN A 133 14.88 0.68 6.73
CA GLN A 133 14.84 2.00 6.10
C GLN A 133 14.49 3.13 7.09
N TYR A 134 14.00 2.79 8.27
CA TYR A 134 13.48 3.74 9.25
C TYR A 134 14.47 4.01 10.40
N PRO A 135 14.36 5.16 11.06
CA PRO A 135 15.16 5.47 12.25
C PRO A 135 14.81 4.57 13.42
N ALA A 136 15.73 4.45 14.38
CA ALA A 136 15.64 3.49 15.50
C ALA A 136 14.34 3.57 16.31
N HIS A 137 13.78 4.77 16.49
CA HIS A 137 12.51 4.94 17.23
C HIS A 137 11.31 4.34 16.49
N VAL A 138 11.30 4.36 15.16
CA VAL A 138 10.28 3.69 14.34
C VAL A 138 10.53 2.19 14.28
N GLN A 139 11.79 1.77 14.16
CA GLN A 139 12.16 0.34 14.21
C GLN A 139 11.69 -0.34 15.49
N ALA A 140 11.68 0.39 16.62
CA ALA A 140 11.23 -0.12 17.90
C ALA A 140 9.71 -0.42 17.96
N LEU A 141 8.92 0.15 17.03
CA LEU A 141 7.49 -0.13 16.92
C LEU A 141 7.20 -1.50 16.31
N PHE A 142 8.19 -2.10 15.62
CA PHE A 142 8.10 -3.46 15.09
C PHE A 142 8.46 -4.48 16.19
N ASN A 143 7.45 -4.97 16.85
CA ASN A 143 7.56 -5.98 17.91
C ASN A 143 7.03 -7.34 17.44
N ASP A 144 7.10 -8.35 18.33
CA ASP A 144 6.68 -9.72 18.01
C ASP A 144 5.15 -9.91 18.05
N ASP A 145 4.39 -8.92 18.56
CA ASP A 145 2.94 -8.99 18.71
C ASP A 145 2.18 -8.49 17.49
N ILE A 146 2.89 -8.10 16.41
CA ILE A 146 2.25 -7.62 15.17
C ILE A 146 1.40 -8.71 14.55
N ILE A 147 0.14 -8.38 14.28
CA ILE A 147 -0.79 -9.25 13.55
C ILE A 147 -0.54 -9.06 12.04
N TYR A 148 -0.19 -10.14 11.36
CA TYR A 148 0.04 -10.11 9.91
C TYR A 148 -1.11 -10.77 9.16
N HIS A 149 -1.72 -10.03 8.24
CA HIS A 149 -2.67 -10.55 7.27
C HIS A 149 -2.06 -10.49 5.88
N VAL A 150 -1.65 -11.62 5.35
CA VAL A 150 -1.05 -11.72 4.02
C VAL A 150 -1.99 -12.50 3.10
N ASN A 151 -2.41 -11.87 2.01
CA ASN A 151 -3.41 -12.41 1.09
C ASN A 151 -4.61 -13.04 1.84
N PRO A 152 -5.30 -12.30 2.73
CA PRO A 152 -6.27 -12.89 3.66
C PRO A 152 -7.47 -13.53 2.98
N THR A 153 -7.75 -13.18 1.72
CA THR A 153 -8.80 -13.78 0.91
C THR A 153 -8.34 -15.04 0.15
N GLY A 154 -7.06 -15.42 0.31
CA GLY A 154 -6.45 -16.55 -0.38
C GLY A 154 -5.71 -16.18 -1.66
N LYS A 155 -5.83 -17.02 -2.70
CA LYS A 155 -5.17 -16.85 -4.00
C LYS A 155 -5.52 -15.52 -4.68
N PHE A 156 -4.49 -14.83 -5.19
CA PHE A 156 -4.64 -13.55 -5.91
C PHE A 156 -3.81 -13.59 -7.20
N VAL A 157 -4.29 -14.29 -8.20
CA VAL A 157 -3.61 -14.45 -9.52
C VAL A 157 -4.11 -13.43 -10.54
N ILE A 158 -5.42 -13.14 -10.54
CA ILE A 158 -6.01 -12.15 -11.44
C ILE A 158 -6.06 -10.80 -10.72
N GLY A 159 -5.35 -9.81 -11.25
CA GLY A 159 -5.28 -8.47 -10.68
C GLY A 159 -5.22 -7.38 -11.75
N GLY A 160 -5.08 -6.13 -11.31
CA GLY A 160 -5.09 -4.96 -12.17
C GLY A 160 -6.45 -4.74 -12.85
N PRO A 161 -6.50 -4.03 -14.00
CA PRO A 161 -7.75 -3.73 -14.72
C PRO A 161 -8.55 -4.96 -15.13
N HIS A 162 -7.92 -6.12 -15.23
CA HIS A 162 -8.60 -7.38 -15.55
C HIS A 162 -9.35 -7.96 -14.34
N GLY A 163 -8.87 -7.68 -13.12
CA GLY A 163 -9.50 -8.12 -11.88
C GLY A 163 -10.70 -7.25 -11.53
N ASP A 164 -10.48 -5.95 -11.46
CA ASP A 164 -11.52 -4.96 -11.21
C ASP A 164 -11.22 -3.62 -11.89
N THR A 165 -12.24 -3.03 -12.48
CA THR A 165 -12.19 -1.66 -13.01
C THR A 165 -13.47 -0.93 -12.66
N GLY A 166 -13.36 0.35 -12.35
CA GLY A 166 -14.49 1.21 -12.08
C GLY A 166 -14.31 2.57 -12.73
N LEU A 167 -15.41 3.11 -13.27
CA LEU A 167 -15.49 4.51 -13.66
C LEU A 167 -16.08 5.29 -12.49
N THR A 168 -15.35 6.33 -12.05
CA THR A 168 -15.92 7.33 -11.17
C THR A 168 -16.62 8.37 -12.02
N ASP A 169 -17.94 8.42 -11.93
CA ASP A 169 -18.72 9.45 -12.60
C ASP A 169 -18.55 10.77 -11.85
N ARG A 170 -18.16 11.80 -12.59
CA ARG A 170 -18.07 13.17 -12.10
C ARG A 170 -19.35 13.90 -12.51
N LYS A 171 -20.25 14.08 -11.57
CA LYS A 171 -21.39 14.99 -11.73
C LYS A 171 -21.13 16.29 -11.05
#